data_6c01f860ec5ab04d3b7a946f3939fa96
#
_entry.id   6c01f860ec5ab04d3b7a946f3939fa96
#
_cell.length_a   1.000
_cell.length_b   1.000
_cell.length_c   1.000
_cell.angle_alpha   90.00
_cell.angle_beta   90.00
_cell.angle_gamma   90.00
#
_symmetry.space_group_name_H-M   'P 1'
#
loop_
_entity.id
_entity.type
_entity.pdbx_description
1 polymer ?
#
loop_
_entity_poly.entity_id
_entity_poly.type
_entity_poly.pdbx_seq_one_letter_code
_entity_poly.pdbx_strand_id
1 'polypeptide(L)'
;MDVWITDIVDTTGMVLLGAAVALLLSVVTSMLILRESWPTIRRQVVDEDTASYGVLTGALFAAVCALVGVANRQSITPVWDPTFAERITFMLAWVIYGQVVSFILLYVVNWLLFGLTPGRLLEELRRDHNTSVAAVSGLTYLGVSMLVVFRIF
;
A
#
# COMPACT_ATOMS: atom_id res chain seq x y z
N MET A 1 -17.79 -32.78 -8.64
CA MET A 1 -18.49 -31.50 -8.41
C MET A 1 -17.82 -30.67 -7.29
N ASP A 2 -17.02 -31.30 -6.44
CA ASP A 2 -16.47 -30.68 -5.24
C ASP A 2 -15.20 -29.85 -5.47
N VAL A 3 -14.38 -30.19 -6.46
CA VAL A 3 -13.10 -29.48 -6.74
C VAL A 3 -13.34 -28.01 -7.12
N TRP A 4 -14.31 -27.74 -7.99
CA TRP A 4 -14.62 -26.37 -8.42
C TRP A 4 -15.17 -25.48 -7.30
N ILE A 5 -15.95 -26.07 -6.39
CA ILE A 5 -16.51 -25.33 -5.26
C ILE A 5 -15.40 -24.97 -4.28
N THR A 6 -14.49 -25.89 -4.00
CA THR A 6 -13.34 -25.67 -3.13
C THR A 6 -12.43 -24.56 -3.68
N ASP A 7 -12.12 -24.60 -4.98
CA ASP A 7 -11.30 -23.57 -5.65
C ASP A 7 -11.95 -22.18 -5.60
N ILE A 8 -13.28 -22.11 -5.79
CA ILE A 8 -14.01 -20.83 -5.68
C ILE A 8 -13.99 -20.30 -4.25
N VAL A 9 -14.19 -21.15 -3.25
CA VAL A 9 -14.18 -20.75 -1.84
C VAL A 9 -12.79 -20.26 -1.43
N ASP A 10 -11.73 -21.01 -1.78
CA ASP A 10 -10.35 -20.64 -1.48
C ASP A 10 -9.95 -19.31 -2.17
N THR A 11 -10.28 -19.18 -3.46
CA THR A 11 -9.99 -17.95 -4.21
C THR A 11 -10.73 -16.76 -3.62
N THR A 12 -12.01 -16.92 -3.29
CA THR A 12 -12.80 -15.84 -2.67
C THR A 12 -12.26 -15.49 -1.30
N GLY A 13 -11.88 -16.48 -0.50
CA GLY A 13 -11.26 -16.28 0.81
C GLY A 13 -9.96 -15.47 0.70
N MET A 14 -9.09 -15.82 -0.24
CA MET A 14 -7.82 -15.10 -0.47
C MET A 14 -8.04 -13.66 -0.97
N VAL A 15 -9.04 -13.42 -1.82
CA VAL A 15 -9.39 -12.06 -2.27
C VAL A 15 -9.89 -11.21 -1.11
N LEU A 16 -10.81 -11.72 -0.29
CA LEU A 16 -11.33 -11.00 0.87
C LEU A 16 -10.23 -10.72 1.91
N LEU A 17 -9.40 -11.71 2.18
CA LEU A 17 -8.25 -11.53 3.07
C LEU A 17 -7.27 -10.50 2.52
N GLY A 18 -6.94 -10.59 1.23
CA GLY A 18 -6.09 -9.60 0.56
C GLY A 18 -6.65 -8.18 0.65
N ALA A 19 -7.96 -8.01 0.44
CA ALA A 19 -8.61 -6.71 0.59
C ALA A 19 -8.54 -6.19 2.03
N ALA A 20 -8.76 -7.04 3.03
CA ALA A 20 -8.65 -6.66 4.43
C ALA A 20 -7.20 -6.26 4.80
N VAL A 21 -6.21 -7.02 4.34
CA VAL A 21 -4.78 -6.70 4.51
C VAL A 21 -4.43 -5.38 3.83
N ALA A 22 -4.91 -5.14 2.60
CA ALA A 22 -4.67 -3.90 1.86
C ALA A 22 -5.25 -2.69 2.60
N LEU A 23 -6.48 -2.79 3.09
CA LEU A 23 -7.09 -1.72 3.89
C LEU A 23 -6.29 -1.43 5.16
N LEU A 24 -5.96 -2.45 5.93
CA LEU A 24 -5.22 -2.29 7.18
C LEU A 24 -3.84 -1.64 6.93
N LEU A 25 -3.09 -2.15 5.98
CA LEU A 25 -1.76 -1.63 5.65
C LEU A 25 -1.82 -0.21 5.08
N SER A 26 -2.83 0.12 4.29
CA SER A 26 -3.01 1.49 3.78
C SER A 26 -3.25 2.49 4.90
N VAL A 27 -4.09 2.11 5.88
CA VAL A 27 -4.32 2.91 7.08
C VAL A 27 -3.02 3.11 7.85
N VAL A 28 -2.31 2.02 8.15
CA VAL A 28 -1.04 2.07 8.90
C VAL A 28 0.01 2.91 8.16
N THR A 29 0.14 2.72 6.84
CA THR A 29 1.10 3.47 6.02
C THR A 29 0.76 4.96 6.01
N SER A 30 -0.51 5.31 5.87
CA SER A 30 -0.96 6.71 5.94
C SER A 30 -0.64 7.34 7.30
N MET A 31 -0.89 6.63 8.39
CA MET A 31 -0.55 7.08 9.76
C MET A 31 0.97 7.27 9.94
N LEU A 32 1.78 6.39 9.38
CA LEU A 32 3.25 6.48 9.46
C LEU A 32 3.80 7.67 8.65
N ILE A 33 3.30 7.90 7.45
CA ILE A 33 3.77 8.99 6.58
C ILE A 33 3.32 10.33 7.13
N LEU A 34 2.04 10.46 7.50
CA LEU A 34 1.47 11.70 8.02
C LEU A 34 1.79 11.93 9.51
N ARG A 35 2.24 10.90 10.22
CA ARG A 35 2.48 10.91 11.67
C ARG A 35 1.25 11.40 12.44
N GLU A 36 0.07 10.96 12.01
CA GLU A 36 -1.21 11.31 12.59
C GLU A 36 -2.06 10.07 12.86
N SER A 37 -3.01 10.20 13.78
CA SER A 37 -3.96 9.13 14.06
C SER A 37 -4.97 8.98 12.91
N TRP A 38 -5.47 7.77 12.68
CA TRP A 38 -6.46 7.52 11.64
C TRP A 38 -7.74 8.37 11.78
N PRO A 39 -8.32 8.60 12.98
CA PRO A 39 -9.45 9.50 13.13
C PRO A 39 -9.18 10.92 12.64
N THR A 40 -7.96 11.43 12.88
CA THR A 40 -7.55 12.75 12.40
C THR A 40 -7.44 12.77 10.87
N ILE A 41 -6.78 11.77 10.28
CA ILE A 41 -6.65 11.64 8.81
C ILE A 41 -8.03 11.57 8.17
N ARG A 42 -8.92 10.72 8.71
CA ARG A 42 -10.29 10.58 8.23
C ARG A 42 -11.05 11.91 8.28
N ARG A 43 -10.94 12.64 9.39
CA ARG A 43 -11.59 13.96 9.53
C ARG A 43 -11.07 14.93 8.48
N GLN A 44 -9.77 14.99 8.25
CA GLN A 44 -9.17 15.84 7.21
C GLN A 44 -9.69 15.51 5.81
N VAL A 45 -9.86 14.23 5.49
CA VAL A 45 -10.33 13.81 4.17
C VAL A 45 -11.84 14.01 4.00
N VAL A 46 -12.64 13.66 5.02
CA VAL A 46 -14.09 13.55 4.88
C VAL A 46 -14.82 14.81 5.33
N ASP A 47 -14.38 15.39 6.44
CA ASP A 47 -15.11 16.49 7.08
C ASP A 47 -14.54 17.86 6.69
N GLU A 48 -13.22 17.94 6.50
CA GLU A 48 -12.52 19.19 6.18
C GLU A 48 -12.16 19.31 4.68
N ASP A 49 -12.45 18.26 3.88
CA ASP A 49 -12.22 18.20 2.41
C ASP A 49 -10.79 18.59 2.01
N THR A 50 -9.81 18.16 2.81
CA THR A 50 -8.40 18.50 2.58
C THR A 50 -7.83 17.65 1.44
N ALA A 51 -7.74 18.21 0.25
CA ALA A 51 -7.34 17.51 -0.97
C ALA A 51 -5.97 16.82 -0.85
N SER A 52 -5.00 17.41 -0.16
CA SER A 52 -3.67 16.81 0.02
C SER A 52 -3.72 15.48 0.76
N TYR A 53 -4.53 15.37 1.80
CA TYR A 53 -4.74 14.13 2.55
C TYR A 53 -5.46 13.08 1.70
N GLY A 54 -6.50 13.48 0.97
CA GLY A 54 -7.27 12.59 0.09
C GLY A 54 -6.42 12.01 -1.03
N VAL A 55 -5.67 12.83 -1.73
CA VAL A 55 -4.79 12.42 -2.84
C VAL A 55 -3.70 11.47 -2.34
N LEU A 56 -3.02 11.81 -1.24
CA LEU A 56 -1.96 10.96 -0.71
C LEU A 56 -2.51 9.60 -0.24
N THR A 57 -3.56 9.61 0.59
CA THR A 57 -4.13 8.35 1.12
C THR A 57 -4.71 7.47 0.01
N GLY A 58 -5.34 8.06 -1.01
CA GLY A 58 -5.84 7.33 -2.17
C GLY A 58 -4.73 6.67 -2.99
N ALA A 59 -3.62 7.39 -3.25
CA ALA A 59 -2.47 6.84 -3.94
C ALA A 59 -1.77 5.73 -3.14
N LEU A 60 -1.64 5.90 -1.82
CA LEU A 60 -1.11 4.85 -0.93
C LEU A 60 -1.99 3.60 -0.95
N PHE A 61 -3.30 3.76 -0.89
CA PHE A 61 -4.23 2.65 -0.99
C PHE A 61 -4.07 1.88 -2.30
N ALA A 62 -4.02 2.58 -3.44
CA ALA A 62 -3.82 1.98 -4.75
C ALA A 62 -2.51 1.20 -4.83
N ALA A 63 -1.42 1.75 -4.29
CA ALA A 63 -0.11 1.10 -4.26
C ALA A 63 -0.11 -0.18 -3.42
N VAL A 64 -0.73 -0.14 -2.23
CA VAL A 64 -0.84 -1.33 -1.36
C VAL A 64 -1.71 -2.39 -1.99
N CYS A 65 -2.82 -2.02 -2.64
CA CYS A 65 -3.66 -2.96 -3.39
C CYS A 65 -2.87 -3.67 -4.50
N ALA A 66 -2.00 -2.95 -5.22
CA ALA A 66 -1.15 -3.54 -6.24
C ALA A 66 -0.17 -4.57 -5.65
N LEU A 67 0.52 -4.22 -4.55
CA LEU A 67 1.42 -5.15 -3.84
C LEU A 67 0.69 -6.40 -3.35
N VAL A 68 -0.46 -6.24 -2.72
CA VAL A 68 -1.27 -7.37 -2.21
C VAL A 68 -1.78 -8.24 -3.35
N GLY A 69 -2.28 -7.62 -4.44
CA GLY A 69 -2.81 -8.35 -5.60
C GLY A 69 -1.77 -9.24 -6.24
N VAL A 70 -0.54 -8.74 -6.40
CA VAL A 70 0.56 -9.52 -7.00
C VAL A 70 1.09 -10.57 -6.03
N ALA A 71 1.28 -10.24 -4.75
CA ALA A 71 1.68 -11.21 -3.74
C ALA A 71 0.68 -12.37 -3.60
N ASN A 72 -0.61 -12.06 -3.69
CA ASN A 72 -1.67 -13.08 -3.71
C ASN A 72 -1.57 -13.99 -4.94
N ARG A 73 -1.35 -13.43 -6.14
CA ARG A 73 -1.18 -14.21 -7.36
C ARG A 73 0.00 -15.17 -7.28
N GLN A 74 1.11 -14.73 -6.72
CA GLN A 74 2.34 -15.53 -6.61
C GLN A 74 2.23 -16.65 -5.56
N SER A 75 1.34 -16.53 -4.60
CA SER A 75 1.08 -17.62 -3.65
C SER A 75 0.43 -18.86 -4.30
N ILE A 76 0.05 -18.76 -5.59
CA ILE A 76 -0.58 -19.83 -6.38
C ILE A 76 0.35 -20.17 -7.53
N THR A 77 1.41 -20.95 -7.29
CA THR A 77 2.28 -21.45 -8.37
C THR A 77 2.00 -22.91 -8.69
N PRO A 78 2.06 -23.32 -9.98
CA PRO A 78 1.74 -24.70 -10.37
C PRO A 78 2.72 -25.78 -9.84
N VAL A 79 3.88 -25.35 -9.33
CA VAL A 79 4.97 -26.24 -8.88
C VAL A 79 4.91 -26.50 -7.37
N TRP A 80 4.18 -25.67 -6.63
CA TRP A 80 4.07 -25.73 -5.19
C TRP A 80 2.60 -25.79 -4.81
N ASP A 81 2.20 -26.83 -4.10
CA ASP A 81 0.83 -27.01 -3.58
C ASP A 81 0.80 -26.65 -2.07
N PRO A 82 0.85 -25.37 -1.74
CA PRO A 82 0.90 -24.92 -0.36
C PRO A 82 -0.47 -25.05 0.32
N THR A 83 -0.43 -25.32 1.61
CA THR A 83 -1.60 -25.19 2.47
C THR A 83 -2.09 -23.74 2.50
N PHE A 84 -3.36 -23.54 2.85
CA PHE A 84 -3.92 -22.17 2.98
C PHE A 84 -3.11 -21.28 3.93
N ALA A 85 -2.62 -21.83 5.04
CA ALA A 85 -1.78 -21.09 5.99
C ALA A 85 -0.43 -20.67 5.40
N GLU A 86 0.20 -21.52 4.59
CA GLU A 86 1.45 -21.19 3.89
C GLU A 86 1.25 -20.11 2.85
N ARG A 87 0.13 -20.14 2.10
CA ARG A 87 -0.24 -19.07 1.16
C ARG A 87 -0.38 -17.72 1.84
N ILE A 88 -1.08 -17.67 2.99
CA ILE A 88 -1.22 -16.44 3.78
C ILE A 88 0.15 -15.94 4.25
N THR A 89 0.96 -16.83 4.82
CA THR A 89 2.28 -16.46 5.34
C THR A 89 3.18 -15.90 4.24
N PHE A 90 3.19 -16.56 3.08
CA PHE A 90 3.94 -16.11 1.90
C PHE A 90 3.45 -14.75 1.41
N MET A 91 2.15 -14.58 1.23
CA MET A 91 1.55 -13.30 0.83
C MET A 91 1.92 -12.17 1.79
N LEU A 92 1.77 -12.40 3.10
CA LEU A 92 2.08 -11.38 4.11
C LEU A 92 3.57 -11.02 4.11
N ALA A 93 4.48 -12.00 4.01
CA ALA A 93 5.91 -11.75 3.96
C ALA A 93 6.29 -10.85 2.78
N TRP A 94 5.77 -11.14 1.57
CA TRP A 94 6.05 -10.34 0.38
C TRP A 94 5.43 -8.95 0.42
N VAL A 95 4.21 -8.83 0.93
CA VAL A 95 3.55 -7.53 1.08
C VAL A 95 4.31 -6.66 2.07
N ILE A 96 4.70 -7.19 3.23
CA ILE A 96 5.48 -6.45 4.23
C ILE A 96 6.83 -6.03 3.66
N TYR A 97 7.54 -6.94 2.98
CA TYR A 97 8.79 -6.62 2.32
C TYR A 97 8.61 -5.50 1.28
N GLY A 98 7.62 -5.63 0.39
CA GLY A 98 7.30 -4.61 -0.61
C GLY A 98 6.96 -3.26 0.00
N GLN A 99 6.20 -3.24 1.10
CA GLN A 99 5.86 -2.03 1.84
C GLN A 99 7.10 -1.34 2.42
N VAL A 100 7.97 -2.09 3.07
CA VAL A 100 9.20 -1.54 3.66
C VAL A 100 10.09 -0.93 2.59
N VAL A 101 10.30 -1.64 1.48
CA VAL A 101 11.11 -1.14 0.35
C VAL A 101 10.47 0.12 -0.25
N SER A 102 9.16 0.10 -0.52
CA SER A 102 8.45 1.25 -1.07
C SER A 102 8.49 2.46 -0.15
N PHE A 103 8.39 2.24 1.16
CA PHE A 103 8.47 3.30 2.17
C PHE A 103 9.86 3.95 2.20
N ILE A 104 10.92 3.16 2.18
CA ILE A 104 12.30 3.69 2.14
C ILE A 104 12.53 4.48 0.85
N LEU A 105 12.17 3.89 -0.30
CA LEU A 105 12.38 4.51 -1.60
C LEU A 105 11.52 5.76 -1.80
N LEU A 106 10.34 5.86 -1.20
CA LEU A 106 9.55 7.09 -1.19
C LEU A 106 10.39 8.28 -0.69
N TYR A 107 11.04 8.12 0.47
CA TYR A 107 11.86 9.20 1.02
C TYR A 107 13.13 9.46 0.22
N VAL A 108 13.79 8.41 -0.27
CA VAL A 108 14.99 8.53 -1.11
C VAL A 108 14.68 9.29 -2.40
N VAL A 109 13.61 8.92 -3.10
CA VAL A 109 13.21 9.54 -4.36
C VAL A 109 12.75 10.99 -4.14
N ASN A 110 11.92 11.26 -3.13
CA ASN A 110 11.52 12.62 -2.83
C ASN A 110 12.70 13.52 -2.45
N TRP A 111 13.67 12.98 -1.72
CA TRP A 111 14.89 13.72 -1.39
C TRP A 111 15.76 13.98 -2.63
N LEU A 112 16.01 12.98 -3.46
CA LEU A 112 16.87 13.09 -4.64
C LEU A 112 16.28 13.99 -5.72
N LEU A 113 14.99 13.87 -6.01
CA LEU A 113 14.35 14.60 -7.11
C LEU A 113 13.86 15.99 -6.72
N PHE A 114 13.41 16.16 -5.48
CA PHE A 114 12.74 17.40 -5.06
C PHE A 114 13.40 18.07 -3.87
N GLY A 115 14.48 17.50 -3.31
CA GLY A 115 15.15 18.02 -2.11
C GLY A 115 14.25 17.97 -0.85
N LEU A 116 13.18 17.16 -0.89
CA LEU A 116 12.24 17.05 0.22
C LEU A 116 12.78 16.06 1.26
N THR A 117 13.32 16.58 2.34
CA THR A 117 13.64 15.77 3.51
C THR A 117 12.35 15.26 4.16
N PRO A 118 12.39 14.15 4.95
CA PRO A 118 11.19 13.64 5.63
C PRO A 118 10.45 14.65 6.50
N GLY A 119 11.21 15.55 7.15
CA GLY A 119 10.63 16.64 7.97
C GLY A 119 9.91 17.68 7.13
N ARG A 120 10.54 18.11 6.03
CA ARG A 120 9.97 19.09 5.11
C ARG A 120 8.78 18.55 4.34
N LEU A 121 8.84 17.30 3.93
CA LEU A 121 7.70 16.59 3.33
C LEU A 121 6.48 16.61 4.25
N LEU A 122 6.71 16.31 5.54
CA LEU A 122 5.65 16.30 6.55
C LEU A 122 5.06 17.70 6.79
N GLU A 123 5.90 18.73 6.81
CA GLU A 123 5.47 20.12 6.97
C GLU A 123 4.58 20.55 5.81
N GLU A 124 5.00 20.34 4.58
CA GLU A 124 4.25 20.65 3.36
C GLU A 124 2.88 19.92 3.32
N LEU A 125 2.83 18.68 3.77
CA LEU A 125 1.60 17.91 3.78
C LEU A 125 0.63 18.33 4.87
N ARG A 126 1.13 18.57 6.09
CA ARG A 126 0.29 18.80 7.27
C ARG A 126 -0.04 20.26 7.50
N ARG A 127 0.94 21.15 7.34
CA ARG A 127 0.80 22.57 7.65
C ARG A 127 0.29 23.36 6.45
N ASP A 128 0.92 23.12 5.31
CA ASP A 128 0.64 23.92 4.11
C ASP A 128 -0.43 23.29 3.20
N HIS A 129 -0.88 22.07 3.55
CA HIS A 129 -1.88 21.30 2.80
C HIS A 129 -1.57 21.23 1.28
N ASN A 130 -0.27 21.12 0.96
CA ASN A 130 0.23 21.20 -0.40
C ASN A 130 -0.18 19.97 -1.23
N THR A 131 -1.23 20.14 -2.03
CA THR A 131 -1.77 19.07 -2.88
C THR A 131 -0.77 18.60 -3.94
N SER A 132 0.09 19.47 -4.45
CA SER A 132 1.11 19.09 -5.43
C SER A 132 2.15 18.17 -4.81
N VAL A 133 2.62 18.46 -3.59
CA VAL A 133 3.54 17.59 -2.86
C VAL A 133 2.86 16.27 -2.50
N ALA A 134 1.59 16.28 -2.12
CA ALA A 134 0.81 15.08 -1.86
C ALA A 134 0.69 14.19 -3.11
N ALA A 135 0.36 14.79 -4.26
CA ALA A 135 0.24 14.08 -5.53
C ALA A 135 1.58 13.48 -5.97
N VAL A 136 2.66 14.26 -5.94
CA VAL A 136 4.00 13.78 -6.31
C VAL A 136 4.44 12.64 -5.39
N SER A 137 4.29 12.80 -4.09
CA SER A 137 4.66 11.76 -3.11
C SER A 137 3.81 10.50 -3.25
N GLY A 138 2.51 10.65 -3.46
CA GLY A 138 1.60 9.53 -3.70
C GLY A 138 1.93 8.78 -4.99
N LEU A 139 2.18 9.50 -6.10
CA LEU A 139 2.58 8.91 -7.37
C LEU A 139 3.96 8.27 -7.30
N THR A 140 4.90 8.87 -6.57
CA THR A 140 6.22 8.28 -6.30
C THR A 140 6.06 6.95 -5.57
N TYR A 141 5.27 6.92 -4.51
CA TYR A 141 5.02 5.69 -3.76
C TYR A 141 4.37 4.61 -4.64
N LEU A 142 3.37 4.98 -5.43
CA LEU A 142 2.72 4.07 -6.37
C LEU A 142 3.70 3.54 -7.42
N GLY A 143 4.49 4.42 -8.05
CA GLY A 143 5.48 4.06 -9.06
C GLY A 143 6.55 3.12 -8.50
N VAL A 144 7.07 3.43 -7.31
CA VAL A 144 8.05 2.56 -6.62
C VAL A 144 7.43 1.21 -6.26
N SER A 145 6.20 1.18 -5.76
CA SER A 145 5.49 -0.06 -5.45
C SER A 145 5.30 -0.92 -6.70
N MET A 146 5.00 -0.30 -7.84
CA MET A 146 4.93 -1.00 -9.13
C MET A 146 6.29 -1.55 -9.57
N LEU A 147 7.38 -0.80 -9.41
CA LEU A 147 8.74 -1.31 -9.70
C LEU A 147 9.10 -2.50 -8.83
N VAL A 148 8.76 -2.45 -7.53
CA VAL A 148 8.94 -3.59 -6.61
C VAL A 148 8.15 -4.79 -7.10
N VAL A 149 6.88 -4.60 -7.46
CA VAL A 149 6.02 -5.64 -8.04
C VAL A 149 6.65 -6.26 -9.27
N PHE A 150 7.07 -5.47 -10.25
CA PHE A 150 7.65 -5.98 -11.51
C PHE A 150 9.03 -6.63 -11.35
N ARG A 151 9.76 -6.32 -10.27
CA ARG A 151 11.10 -6.88 -10.05
C ARG A 151 11.08 -8.15 -9.21
N ILE A 152 10.15 -8.23 -8.28
CA ILE A 152 10.03 -9.40 -7.40
C ILE A 152 9.30 -10.55 -8.12
N PHE A 153 8.48 -10.23 -9.09
CA PHE A 153 7.59 -11.12 -9.81
C PHE A 153 7.75 -11.01 -11.32
#